data_495203a9196e569da0c1d2069f6c2af8
#
_entry.id   495203a9196e569da0c1d2069f6c2af8
#
_cell.length_a   1.000
_cell.length_b   1.000
_cell.length_c   1.000
_cell.angle_alpha   90.00
_cell.angle_beta   90.00
_cell.angle_gamma   90.00
#
_symmetry.space_group_name_H-M   'P 1'
#
loop_
_entity.id
_entity.type
_entity.pdbx_description
1 polymer ?
#
loop_
_entity_poly.entity_id
_entity_poly.type
_entity_poly.pdbx_seq_one_letter_code
_entity_poly.pdbx_strand_id
1 'polypeptide(L)'
;MNALSKIEEYLIDLGISYQEISKGAWLIDDDSKGLPPMVVSVADPIVVIRAVVMPVPEKNSATLFEELLRLNASDFLHGAYAIDGHDIVAIDTLEYANMDKNEFGASLEALGFALAQHFPILSRIVAQED
;
A
#
# COMPACT_ATOMS: atom_id res chain seq x y z
N MET A 1 -10.59 -26.58 -9.84
CA MET A 1 -11.39 -25.64 -9.66
C MET A 1 -10.75 -24.50 -9.37
N ASN A 2 -11.11 -23.63 -9.81
CA ASN A 2 -10.56 -22.60 -9.42
C ASN A 2 -11.48 -21.72 -8.96
N ALA A 3 -11.93 -22.01 -7.82
CA ALA A 3 -12.68 -21.05 -7.14
C ALA A 3 -11.91 -19.78 -7.19
N LEU A 4 -12.58 -18.71 -7.23
CA LEU A 4 -11.94 -17.44 -7.06
C LEU A 4 -11.13 -17.50 -5.80
N SER A 5 -9.98 -16.90 -5.83
CA SER A 5 -9.18 -16.85 -4.63
C SER A 5 -9.93 -16.05 -3.58
N LYS A 6 -9.51 -16.25 -2.35
CA LYS A 6 -10.05 -15.49 -1.22
C LYS A 6 -9.93 -13.99 -1.48
N ILE A 7 -8.83 -13.57 -2.11
CA ILE A 7 -8.59 -12.16 -2.42
C ILE A 7 -9.66 -11.62 -3.36
N GLU A 8 -9.94 -12.34 -4.45
CA GLU A 8 -10.94 -11.88 -5.41
C GLU A 8 -12.32 -11.83 -4.79
N GLU A 9 -12.65 -12.81 -3.96
CA GLU A 9 -13.94 -12.80 -3.28
C GLU A 9 -14.08 -11.56 -2.41
N TYR A 10 -13.02 -11.20 -1.68
CA TYR A 10 -13.05 -10.01 -0.84
C TYR A 10 -13.18 -8.74 -1.67
N LEU A 11 -12.46 -8.66 -2.79
CA LEU A 11 -12.53 -7.48 -3.65
C LEU A 11 -13.92 -7.30 -4.23
N ILE A 12 -14.54 -8.40 -4.66
CA ILE A 12 -15.88 -8.36 -5.21
C ILE A 12 -16.87 -7.95 -4.11
N ASP A 13 -16.78 -8.57 -2.94
CA ASP A 13 -17.70 -8.28 -1.84
C ASP A 13 -17.58 -6.83 -1.36
N LEU A 14 -16.39 -6.29 -1.37
CA LEU A 14 -16.14 -4.91 -0.94
C LEU A 14 -16.43 -3.90 -2.06
N GLY A 15 -16.68 -4.39 -3.27
CA GLY A 15 -16.98 -3.52 -4.39
C GLY A 15 -15.79 -2.72 -4.87
N ILE A 16 -14.58 -3.26 -4.74
CA ILE A 16 -13.36 -2.56 -5.09
C ILE A 16 -12.96 -2.91 -6.53
N SER A 17 -12.63 -1.89 -7.32
CA SER A 17 -12.16 -2.09 -8.69
C SER A 17 -10.78 -2.70 -8.69
N TYR A 18 -10.58 -3.74 -9.48
CA TYR A 18 -9.30 -4.43 -9.54
C TYR A 18 -9.08 -5.05 -10.91
N GLN A 19 -7.83 -5.41 -11.17
CA GLN A 19 -7.45 -6.10 -12.39
C GLN A 19 -6.40 -7.14 -12.02
N GLU A 20 -6.63 -8.38 -12.42
CA GLU A 20 -5.61 -9.41 -12.21
C GLU A 20 -4.45 -9.15 -13.16
N ILE A 21 -3.25 -9.01 -12.64
CA ILE A 21 -2.08 -8.70 -13.46
C ILE A 21 -1.20 -9.92 -13.70
N SER A 22 -1.27 -10.91 -12.82
CA SER A 22 -0.63 -12.19 -13.02
C SER A 22 -1.24 -13.14 -12.02
N LYS A 23 -0.90 -14.41 -12.10
CA LYS A 23 -1.44 -15.39 -11.19
C LYS A 23 -1.02 -15.02 -9.77
N GLY A 24 -2.00 -14.80 -8.92
CA GLY A 24 -1.74 -14.47 -7.52
C GLY A 24 -1.41 -13.01 -7.27
N ALA A 25 -1.62 -12.12 -8.25
CA ALA A 25 -1.36 -10.70 -8.07
C ALA A 25 -2.44 -9.86 -8.75
N TRP A 26 -2.91 -8.85 -8.04
CA TRP A 26 -3.98 -7.97 -8.50
C TRP A 26 -3.62 -6.52 -8.29
N LEU A 27 -3.93 -5.70 -9.30
CA LEU A 27 -3.80 -4.26 -9.18
C LEU A 27 -5.12 -3.69 -8.69
N ILE A 28 -5.06 -2.94 -7.61
CA ILE A 28 -6.20 -2.24 -7.04
C ILE A 28 -6.07 -0.77 -7.43
N ASP A 29 -7.16 -0.16 -7.89
CA ASP A 29 -7.15 1.26 -8.21
C ASP A 29 -8.60 1.72 -8.20
N ASP A 30 -9.01 2.39 -7.15
CA ASP A 30 -10.41 2.75 -7.00
C ASP A 30 -10.54 4.12 -6.32
N ASP A 31 -10.55 5.17 -7.14
CA ASP A 31 -10.65 6.53 -6.63
C ASP A 31 -11.91 6.75 -5.82
N SER A 32 -13.01 6.12 -6.21
CA SER A 32 -14.28 6.32 -5.52
C SER A 32 -14.24 5.84 -4.09
N LYS A 33 -13.29 4.98 -3.77
CA LYS A 33 -13.13 4.45 -2.42
C LYS A 33 -11.88 4.98 -1.73
N GLY A 34 -11.21 5.96 -2.34
CA GLY A 34 -9.99 6.52 -1.76
C GLY A 34 -8.80 5.59 -1.84
N LEU A 35 -8.80 4.67 -2.80
CA LEU A 35 -7.72 3.69 -2.93
C LEU A 35 -6.84 4.03 -4.12
N PRO A 36 -5.61 4.46 -3.89
CA PRO A 36 -4.66 4.69 -5.00
C PRO A 36 -4.18 3.37 -5.56
N PRO A 37 -3.44 3.37 -6.66
CA PRO A 37 -2.92 2.13 -7.22
C PRO A 37 -2.09 1.36 -6.19
N MET A 38 -2.45 0.10 -5.98
CA MET A 38 -1.75 -0.80 -5.06
C MET A 38 -1.74 -2.18 -5.66
N VAL A 39 -0.70 -2.95 -5.39
CA VAL A 39 -0.64 -4.33 -5.84
C VAL A 39 -0.80 -5.24 -4.64
N VAL A 40 -1.73 -6.18 -4.75
CA VAL A 40 -1.94 -7.22 -3.76
C VAL A 40 -1.37 -8.52 -4.34
N SER A 41 -0.45 -9.14 -3.62
CA SER A 41 0.19 -10.39 -4.08
C SER A 41 0.08 -11.44 -3.00
N VAL A 42 -0.19 -12.67 -3.43
CA VAL A 42 -0.16 -13.81 -2.51
C VAL A 42 1.22 -14.45 -2.60
N ALA A 43 1.92 -14.44 -1.49
CA ALA A 43 3.24 -15.05 -1.37
C ALA A 43 3.18 -15.96 -0.16
N ASP A 44 2.51 -17.11 -0.32
CA ASP A 44 2.20 -18.03 0.76
C ASP A 44 3.39 -18.18 1.72
N PRO A 45 3.20 -17.94 3.02
CA PRO A 45 1.92 -17.86 3.74
C PRO A 45 1.36 -16.44 3.91
N ILE A 46 1.91 -15.44 3.27
CA ILE A 46 1.48 -14.07 3.47
C ILE A 46 0.85 -13.46 2.22
N VAL A 47 0.06 -12.43 2.45
CA VAL A 47 -0.43 -11.54 1.40
C VAL A 47 0.29 -10.22 1.58
N VAL A 48 0.88 -9.71 0.50
CA VAL A 48 1.60 -8.43 0.54
C VAL A 48 0.78 -7.41 -0.22
N ILE A 49 0.56 -6.26 0.41
CA ILE A 49 -0.09 -5.12 -0.23
C ILE A 49 0.95 -4.03 -0.36
N ARG A 50 1.17 -3.53 -1.56
CA ARG A 50 2.23 -2.56 -1.80
C ARG A 50 1.77 -1.46 -2.74
N ALA A 51 2.03 -0.22 -2.35
CA ALA A 51 1.81 0.95 -3.19
C ALA A 51 3.14 1.65 -3.43
N VAL A 52 3.45 1.96 -4.69
CA VAL A 52 4.64 2.76 -4.97
C VAL A 52 4.26 4.21 -4.70
N VAL A 53 5.02 4.86 -3.84
CA VAL A 53 4.73 6.23 -3.43
C VAL A 53 5.45 7.23 -4.33
N MET A 54 6.75 7.04 -4.51
CA MET A 54 7.57 7.95 -5.30
C MET A 54 8.96 7.36 -5.46
N PRO A 55 9.71 7.80 -6.48
CA PRO A 55 11.11 7.42 -6.56
C PRO A 55 11.89 8.06 -5.40
N VAL A 56 12.96 7.41 -4.99
CA VAL A 56 13.85 8.01 -4.00
C VAL A 56 14.47 9.25 -4.63
N PRO A 57 14.30 10.44 -4.03
CA PRO A 57 14.85 11.65 -4.62
C PRO A 57 16.36 11.72 -4.47
N GLU A 58 17.01 12.43 -5.38
CA GLU A 58 18.45 12.61 -5.32
C GLU A 58 18.84 13.61 -4.25
N LYS A 59 17.96 14.58 -3.97
CA LYS A 59 18.22 15.60 -2.96
C LYS A 59 17.24 15.46 -1.81
N ASN A 60 17.68 15.84 -0.63
CA ASN A 60 16.86 15.83 0.58
C ASN A 60 16.40 14.43 1.00
N SER A 61 17.11 13.41 0.53
CA SER A 61 16.70 12.05 0.85
C SER A 61 16.79 11.76 2.34
N ALA A 62 17.83 12.27 3.02
CA ALA A 62 17.95 12.04 4.46
C ALA A 62 16.80 12.65 5.24
N THR A 63 16.40 13.87 4.89
CA THR A 63 15.26 14.52 5.53
C THR A 63 13.98 13.73 5.26
N LEU A 64 13.81 13.29 4.02
CA LEU A 64 12.64 12.51 3.66
C LEU A 64 12.60 11.19 4.43
N PHE A 65 13.73 10.49 4.50
CA PHE A 65 13.78 9.21 5.21
C PHE A 65 13.46 9.38 6.69
N GLU A 66 13.96 10.44 7.29
CA GLU A 66 13.68 10.70 8.69
C GLU A 66 12.18 10.92 8.89
N GLU A 67 11.55 11.68 8.01
CA GLU A 67 10.12 11.94 8.12
C GLU A 67 9.31 10.65 7.94
N LEU A 68 9.70 9.83 6.96
CA LEU A 68 9.02 8.56 6.73
C LEU A 68 9.10 7.64 7.94
N LEU A 69 10.27 7.61 8.59
CA LEU A 69 10.42 6.78 9.79
C LEU A 69 9.56 7.31 10.94
N ARG A 70 9.44 8.62 11.08
CA ARG A 70 8.57 9.20 12.10
C ARG A 70 7.10 8.89 11.83
N LEU A 71 6.70 8.97 10.56
CA LEU A 71 5.33 8.65 10.17
C LEU A 71 5.02 7.18 10.41
N ASN A 72 6.00 6.31 10.20
CA ASN A 72 5.84 4.89 10.51
C ASN A 72 5.49 4.70 11.99
N ALA A 73 6.12 5.47 12.85
CA ALA A 73 5.93 5.31 14.29
C ALA A 73 4.60 5.87 14.77
N SER A 74 4.14 6.97 14.15
CA SER A 74 3.02 7.70 14.70
C SER A 74 1.70 7.49 13.97
N ASP A 75 1.75 7.25 12.67
CA ASP A 75 0.54 7.35 11.85
C ASP A 75 0.05 6.05 11.24
N PHE A 76 0.90 5.04 11.12
CA PHE A 76 0.46 3.79 10.50
C PHE A 76 -0.11 2.84 11.56
N LEU A 77 -1.38 2.51 11.40
CA LEU A 77 -1.98 1.43 12.16
C LEU A 77 -1.67 0.10 11.50
N HIS A 78 -1.58 0.11 10.16
CA HIS A 78 -1.29 -1.08 9.37
C HIS A 78 -0.26 -0.67 8.34
N GLY A 79 0.85 -1.38 8.28
CA GLY A 79 1.85 -1.16 7.26
C GLY A 79 2.90 -0.15 7.65
N ALA A 80 3.73 0.19 6.69
CA ALA A 80 4.86 1.10 6.90
C ALA A 80 5.41 1.55 5.55
N TYR A 81 6.14 2.65 5.57
CA TYR A 81 6.96 3.05 4.43
C TYR A 81 8.24 2.23 4.41
N ALA A 82 8.73 1.96 3.22
CA ALA A 82 9.97 1.21 3.02
C ALA A 82 10.61 1.66 1.72
N ILE A 83 11.85 1.26 1.52
CA ILE A 83 12.55 1.47 0.26
C ILE A 83 12.64 0.13 -0.44
N ASP A 84 12.23 0.09 -1.70
CA ASP A 84 12.30 -1.10 -2.52
C ASP A 84 13.01 -0.72 -3.82
N GLY A 85 14.27 -1.11 -3.94
CA GLY A 85 15.08 -0.71 -5.08
C GLY A 85 15.27 0.81 -5.07
N HIS A 86 14.76 1.47 -6.09
CA HIS A 86 14.88 2.91 -6.22
C HIS A 86 13.59 3.65 -5.85
N ASP A 87 12.63 2.93 -5.28
CA ASP A 87 11.33 3.53 -4.97
C ASP A 87 11.04 3.50 -3.48
N ILE A 88 10.34 4.53 -3.04
CA ILE A 88 9.72 4.53 -1.73
C ILE A 88 8.34 3.90 -1.90
N VAL A 89 8.04 2.92 -1.07
CA VAL A 89 6.77 2.19 -1.13
C VAL A 89 6.10 2.23 0.23
N ALA A 90 4.79 2.04 0.24
CA ALA A 90 4.04 1.73 1.45
C ALA A 90 3.63 0.28 1.35
N ILE A 91 3.81 -0.48 2.42
CA ILE A 91 3.63 -1.92 2.38
C ILE A 91 2.97 -2.42 3.65
N ASP A 92 2.09 -3.39 3.51
CA ASP A 92 1.52 -4.12 4.63
C ASP A 92 1.46 -5.59 4.28
N THR A 93 1.47 -6.44 5.29
CA THR A 93 1.38 -7.88 5.09
C THR A 93 0.32 -8.46 6.01
N LEU A 94 -0.35 -9.51 5.50
CA LEU A 94 -1.38 -10.22 6.25
C LEU A 94 -1.10 -11.70 6.12
N GLU A 95 -1.57 -12.49 7.09
CA GLU A 95 -1.48 -13.94 6.99
C GLU A 95 -2.62 -14.45 6.13
N TYR A 96 -2.29 -15.11 5.04
CA TYR A 96 -3.32 -15.57 4.10
C TYR A 96 -4.33 -16.49 4.78
N ALA A 97 -3.85 -17.41 5.62
CA ALA A 97 -4.72 -18.42 6.21
C ALA A 97 -5.71 -17.84 7.22
N ASN A 98 -5.31 -16.78 7.92
CA ASN A 98 -6.11 -16.26 9.02
C ASN A 98 -6.80 -14.94 8.76
N MET A 99 -6.50 -14.28 7.65
CA MET A 99 -7.13 -12.99 7.39
C MET A 99 -8.60 -13.16 7.05
N ASP A 100 -9.40 -12.19 7.43
CA ASP A 100 -10.79 -12.13 7.01
C ASP A 100 -11.02 -10.90 6.14
N LYS A 101 -12.24 -10.74 5.66
CA LYS A 101 -12.57 -9.65 4.76
C LYS A 101 -12.38 -8.29 5.43
N ASN A 102 -12.72 -8.19 6.70
CA ASN A 102 -12.59 -6.93 7.43
C ASN A 102 -11.12 -6.54 7.59
N GLU A 103 -10.27 -7.49 7.91
CA GLU A 103 -8.84 -7.21 8.03
C GLU A 103 -8.24 -6.79 6.71
N PHE A 104 -8.62 -7.47 5.64
CA PHE A 104 -8.13 -7.13 4.30
C PHE A 104 -8.57 -5.73 3.90
N GLY A 105 -9.85 -5.44 4.06
CA GLY A 105 -10.38 -4.12 3.73
C GLY A 105 -9.76 -3.02 4.56
N ALA A 106 -9.58 -3.28 5.86
CA ALA A 106 -8.99 -2.30 6.76
C ALA A 106 -7.54 -1.97 6.37
N SER A 107 -6.79 -2.97 5.92
CA SER A 107 -5.42 -2.75 5.47
C SER A 107 -5.38 -1.85 4.24
N LEU A 108 -6.24 -2.13 3.25
CA LEU A 108 -6.32 -1.29 2.05
C LEU A 108 -6.70 0.14 2.39
N GLU A 109 -7.72 0.29 3.22
CA GLU A 109 -8.20 1.63 3.59
C GLU A 109 -7.18 2.40 4.40
N ALA A 110 -6.49 1.71 5.31
CA ALA A 110 -5.49 2.37 6.14
C ALA A 110 -4.32 2.88 5.29
N LEU A 111 -3.87 2.08 4.33
CA LEU A 111 -2.80 2.52 3.44
C LEU A 111 -3.26 3.71 2.60
N GLY A 112 -4.46 3.63 2.02
CA GLY A 112 -4.98 4.71 1.20
C GLY A 112 -5.13 6.00 1.98
N PHE A 113 -5.64 5.91 3.20
CA PHE A 113 -5.85 7.07 4.05
C PHE A 113 -4.50 7.70 4.44
N ALA A 114 -3.54 6.87 4.84
CA ALA A 114 -2.22 7.36 5.23
C ALA A 114 -1.54 8.07 4.07
N LEU A 115 -1.58 7.49 2.87
CA LEU A 115 -0.96 8.09 1.71
C LEU A 115 -1.59 9.44 1.37
N ALA A 116 -2.91 9.53 1.47
CA ALA A 116 -3.60 10.80 1.20
C ALA A 116 -3.21 11.87 2.22
N GLN A 117 -3.11 11.49 3.49
CA GLN A 117 -2.74 12.44 4.54
C GLN A 117 -1.29 12.88 4.43
N HIS A 118 -0.41 11.96 4.05
CA HIS A 118 1.01 12.25 4.05
C HIS A 118 1.48 12.93 2.78
N PHE A 119 0.69 12.85 1.70
CA PHE A 119 1.10 13.40 0.42
C PHE A 119 1.56 14.86 0.51
N PRO A 120 0.82 15.78 1.17
CA PRO A 120 1.27 17.16 1.25
C PRO A 120 2.59 17.31 2.01
N ILE A 121 2.80 16.48 3.04
CA ILE A 121 4.03 16.54 3.83
C ILE A 121 5.22 16.10 2.98
N LEU A 122 5.08 14.97 2.31
CA LEU A 122 6.17 14.42 1.50
C LEU A 122 6.47 15.30 0.30
N SER A 123 5.43 15.83 -0.34
CA SER A 123 5.61 16.72 -1.49
C SER A 123 6.39 17.97 -1.11
N ARG A 124 6.12 18.50 0.09
CA ARG A 124 6.78 19.70 0.56
C ARG A 124 8.28 19.45 0.77
N ILE A 125 8.61 18.30 1.33
CA ILE A 125 10.03 17.94 1.55
C ILE A 125 10.75 17.78 0.22
N VAL A 126 10.13 17.08 -0.72
CA VAL A 126 10.74 16.83 -2.02
C VAL A 126 10.92 18.11 -2.81
N ALA A 127 9.98 19.05 -2.66
CA ALA A 127 10.04 20.31 -3.38
C ALA A 127 11.06 21.29 -2.82
N GLN A 128 11.58 21.04 -1.61
CA GLN A 128 12.54 21.96 -1.03
C GLN A 128 13.83 21.90 -1.82
N GLU A 129 14.34 23.09 -2.14
CA GLU A 129 15.61 23.18 -2.84
C GLU A 129 16.61 23.75 -1.90
N ASP A 130 17.83 23.41 -2.12
CA ASP A 130 18.89 23.94 -1.28
C ASP A 130 19.16 25.39 -1.54
#